data_78787f05da2773df51bbc9d8d6c6b561
#
_entry.id   78787f05da2773df51bbc9d8d6c6b561
#
_cell.length_a   1.000
_cell.length_b   1.000
_cell.length_c   1.000
_cell.angle_alpha   90.00
_cell.angle_beta   90.00
_cell.angle_gamma   90.00
#
_symmetry.space_group_name_H-M   'P 1'
#
loop_
_entity.id
_entity.type
_entity.pdbx_description
1 polymer ?
#
loop_
_entity_poly.entity_id
_entity_poly.type
_entity_poly.pdbx_seq_one_letter_code
_entity_poly.pdbx_strand_id
1 'polypeptide(L)'
;MRTVNFCCFYERQRENLQFSFIRRAVFALLCGAVLVTTSSIQAVAFDQCPSPQFGVTGISVDQTSQTAEDAQTEGMRKAAVTGFSRILSRLLQSPAAVDEFLALNDPDQFVDFFRIAEENSLEGRYIAVLDYCFDAPRLRAAFRETGLPWAELKSPRILVLPVWLAPDGARAWQRDNDWLNGWREAVAEADGLVDFTVLEPTILNERSLRAEDLAAAEPATLRRAATVAGADQIMLVTARLDYQGARQVLAVDGELFTDKATSLTLLARMVDQPVLGDLTTQLALARSQILGELEAGWHSANIIEGSETRQITVEVPVTTLTQWASRLEAFGSIAVIDEYVVRTLDIRGGLVSMTVVGNPAAFANALAAFNLKFTEREGDIPVIEPL
;
A
#
# COMPACT_ATOMS: atom_id res chain seq x y z
N MET A 1 2.03 -10.78 94.23
CA MET A 1 1.83 -9.33 93.95
C MET A 1 2.68 -8.89 92.77
N ARG A 2 2.07 -8.35 91.70
CA ARG A 2 2.52 -7.84 90.41
C ARG A 2 2.35 -8.80 89.26
N THR A 3 1.11 -8.89 88.81
CA THR A 3 0.71 -9.09 87.45
C THR A 3 0.92 -7.82 86.64
N VAL A 4 1.81 -7.76 85.68
CA VAL A 4 1.97 -6.63 84.79
C VAL A 4 2.31 -7.13 83.34
N ASN A 5 1.37 -6.89 82.46
CA ASN A 5 1.54 -6.57 81.00
C ASN A 5 2.18 -7.58 80.09
N PHE A 6 1.39 -8.56 79.72
CA PHE A 6 1.66 -9.35 78.52
C PHE A 6 0.75 -8.94 77.31
N CYS A 7 -0.17 -7.99 77.51
CA CYS A 7 -1.17 -7.63 76.45
C CYS A 7 -0.69 -6.57 75.42
N CYS A 8 0.25 -5.71 75.80
CA CYS A 8 0.68 -4.62 74.89
C CYS A 8 1.77 -5.04 73.85
N PHE A 9 2.41 -6.16 74.03
CA PHE A 9 3.47 -6.59 73.11
C PHE A 9 2.95 -7.37 71.88
N TYR A 10 1.76 -7.95 71.98
CA TYR A 10 1.16 -8.74 70.89
C TYR A 10 0.44 -7.83 69.85
N GLU A 11 -0.16 -6.76 70.28
CA GLU A 11 -0.82 -5.80 69.37
C GLU A 11 0.18 -4.99 68.55
N ARG A 12 1.35 -4.67 69.09
CA ARG A 12 2.38 -3.91 68.36
C ARG A 12 3.09 -4.76 67.25
N GLN A 13 3.11 -6.07 67.41
CA GLN A 13 3.64 -6.98 66.36
C GLN A 13 2.63 -7.20 65.21
N ARG A 14 1.32 -7.12 65.54
CA ARG A 14 0.28 -7.28 64.49
C ARG A 14 0.20 -6.09 63.53
N GLU A 15 0.35 -4.89 64.03
CA GLU A 15 0.38 -3.69 63.22
C GLU A 15 1.63 -3.63 62.29
N ASN A 16 2.79 -4.03 62.79
CA ASN A 16 4.00 -4.07 61.96
C ASN A 16 3.96 -5.16 60.86
N LEU A 17 3.25 -6.25 61.06
CA LEU A 17 3.06 -7.28 60.04
C LEU A 17 2.07 -6.85 58.97
N GLN A 18 1.01 -6.13 59.33
CA GLN A 18 0.08 -5.61 58.30
C GLN A 18 0.70 -4.51 57.42
N PHE A 19 1.48 -3.61 57.99
CA PHE A 19 2.21 -2.59 57.23
C PHE A 19 3.30 -3.16 56.32
N SER A 20 3.93 -4.28 56.71
CA SER A 20 4.92 -4.96 55.90
C SER A 20 4.28 -5.66 54.70
N PHE A 21 3.09 -6.25 54.83
CA PHE A 21 2.36 -6.89 53.73
C PHE A 21 1.79 -5.87 52.73
N ILE A 22 1.26 -4.76 53.22
CA ILE A 22 0.74 -3.68 52.36
C ILE A 22 1.89 -3.00 51.58
N ARG A 23 3.06 -2.79 52.18
CA ARG A 23 4.23 -2.26 51.45
C ARG A 23 4.77 -3.21 50.40
N ARG A 24 4.75 -4.52 50.65
CA ARG A 24 5.15 -5.53 49.65
C ARG A 24 4.14 -5.71 48.52
N ALA A 25 2.83 -5.60 48.83
CA ALA A 25 1.78 -5.67 47.82
C ALA A 25 1.76 -4.43 46.94
N VAL A 26 1.97 -3.22 47.49
CA VAL A 26 2.05 -1.98 46.70
C VAL A 26 3.32 -1.92 45.85
N PHE A 27 4.45 -2.46 46.36
CA PHE A 27 5.69 -2.54 45.55
C PHE A 27 5.59 -3.58 44.42
N ALA A 28 4.91 -4.71 44.64
CA ALA A 28 4.65 -5.71 43.63
C ALA A 28 3.66 -5.21 42.58
N LEU A 29 2.66 -4.40 42.93
CA LEU A 29 1.73 -3.76 42.00
C LEU A 29 2.39 -2.61 41.21
N LEU A 30 3.30 -1.85 41.79
CA LEU A 30 4.07 -0.84 41.07
C LEU A 30 5.13 -1.40 40.17
N CYS A 31 5.78 -2.51 40.52
CA CYS A 31 6.70 -3.22 39.58
C CYS A 31 5.95 -3.98 38.49
N GLY A 32 4.73 -4.47 38.72
CA GLY A 32 3.90 -5.11 37.71
C GLY A 32 3.30 -4.13 36.67
N ALA A 33 3.09 -2.86 37.06
CA ALA A 33 2.57 -1.84 36.16
C ALA A 33 3.64 -1.22 35.23
N VAL A 34 4.92 -1.36 35.55
CA VAL A 34 6.03 -0.84 34.72
C VAL A 34 6.45 -1.83 33.61
N LEU A 35 6.01 -3.12 33.68
CA LEU A 35 6.38 -4.15 32.71
C LEU A 35 5.35 -4.36 31.57
N VAL A 36 4.30 -3.54 31.49
CA VAL A 36 3.28 -3.65 30.41
C VAL A 36 3.29 -2.45 29.45
N THR A 37 4.19 -1.51 29.63
CA THR A 37 4.44 -0.46 28.63
C THR A 37 5.72 -0.77 27.84
N THR A 38 5.89 -1.97 27.32
CA THR A 38 6.51 -2.11 26.03
C THR A 38 5.48 -1.61 25.04
N SER A 39 5.37 -0.29 24.94
CA SER A 39 4.86 0.36 23.75
C SER A 39 5.56 -0.34 22.59
N SER A 40 4.84 -1.16 21.85
CA SER A 40 5.12 -1.32 20.45
C SER A 40 5.27 0.11 19.94
N ILE A 41 6.49 0.57 19.77
CA ILE A 41 6.81 1.64 18.86
C ILE A 41 6.35 1.04 17.54
N GLN A 42 5.07 1.22 17.24
CA GLN A 42 4.59 1.12 15.87
C GLN A 42 5.53 2.05 15.16
N ALA A 43 6.32 1.51 14.25
CA ALA A 43 7.06 2.30 13.30
C ALA A 43 6.04 3.32 12.80
N VAL A 44 6.17 4.56 13.28
CA VAL A 44 5.39 5.68 12.76
C VAL A 44 5.75 5.64 11.31
N ALA A 45 4.77 5.32 10.49
CA ALA A 45 4.96 5.12 9.07
C ALA A 45 5.83 6.25 8.54
N PHE A 46 6.60 5.97 7.51
CA PHE A 46 7.34 6.93 6.70
C PHE A 46 6.32 7.88 6.00
N ASP A 47 5.36 8.30 6.76
CA ASP A 47 4.18 9.11 6.45
C ASP A 47 4.54 10.57 6.13
N GLN A 48 5.85 10.86 6.05
CA GLN A 48 6.36 12.20 5.78
C GLN A 48 6.79 12.40 4.32
N CYS A 49 6.80 11.35 3.48
CA CYS A 49 7.05 11.53 2.05
C CYS A 49 5.81 12.18 1.41
N PRO A 50 5.90 13.42 0.92
CA PRO A 50 4.73 14.16 0.41
C PRO A 50 4.00 13.44 -0.73
N SER A 51 4.74 12.61 -1.47
CA SER A 51 4.22 11.76 -2.55
C SER A 51 4.61 10.31 -2.23
N PRO A 52 3.75 9.53 -1.55
CA PRO A 52 4.09 8.18 -1.07
C PRO A 52 4.60 7.22 -2.15
N GLN A 53 4.15 7.38 -3.40
CA GLN A 53 4.62 6.59 -4.55
C GLN A 53 6.10 6.84 -4.90
N PHE A 54 6.68 7.94 -4.43
CA PHE A 54 8.12 8.26 -4.54
C PHE A 54 8.89 7.91 -3.25
N GLY A 55 8.24 7.28 -2.29
CA GLY A 55 8.83 6.75 -1.08
C GLY A 55 9.11 5.25 -1.18
N VAL A 56 10.18 4.81 -0.53
CA VAL A 56 10.52 3.40 -0.35
C VAL A 56 10.98 3.16 1.07
N THR A 57 10.51 2.07 1.67
CA THR A 57 10.83 1.71 3.05
C THR A 57 11.52 0.36 3.12
N GLY A 58 12.24 0.12 4.23
CA GLY A 58 12.78 -1.20 4.53
C GLY A 58 13.96 -1.61 3.64
N ILE A 59 14.76 -0.66 3.12
CA ILE A 59 15.96 -0.99 2.36
C ILE A 59 17.05 -1.48 3.32
N SER A 60 17.28 -2.78 3.31
CA SER A 60 18.31 -3.41 4.14
C SER A 60 19.68 -3.26 3.51
N VAL A 61 20.65 -2.89 4.32
CA VAL A 61 22.06 -2.75 3.97
C VAL A 61 22.91 -3.58 4.90
N ASP A 62 23.85 -4.31 4.36
CA ASP A 62 24.93 -4.99 5.06
C ASP A 62 26.23 -4.77 4.26
N GLN A 63 27.01 -3.77 4.67
CA GLN A 63 28.21 -3.33 3.96
C GLN A 63 29.43 -3.49 4.85
N THR A 64 30.51 -4.07 4.27
CA THR A 64 31.82 -4.18 4.92
C THR A 64 32.85 -3.33 4.16
N SER A 65 33.68 -2.60 4.90
CA SER A 65 34.79 -1.81 4.37
C SER A 65 35.97 -1.79 5.33
N GLN A 66 37.04 -1.01 5.02
CA GLN A 66 38.24 -0.91 5.87
C GLN A 66 37.97 -0.16 7.17
N THR A 67 37.06 0.83 7.12
CA THR A 67 36.64 1.61 8.29
C THR A 67 35.12 1.56 8.44
N ALA A 68 34.59 1.84 9.63
CA ALA A 68 33.14 1.96 9.86
C ALA A 68 32.52 3.10 9.06
N GLU A 69 33.24 4.23 8.90
CA GLU A 69 32.79 5.40 8.12
C GLU A 69 32.66 5.09 6.62
N ASP A 70 33.64 4.38 6.06
CA ASP A 70 33.60 3.96 4.65
C ASP A 70 32.48 2.94 4.43
N ALA A 71 32.28 1.99 5.37
CA ALA A 71 31.21 1.01 5.30
C ALA A 71 29.83 1.70 5.34
N GLN A 72 29.64 2.70 6.20
CA GLN A 72 28.41 3.49 6.29
C GLN A 72 28.16 4.26 4.99
N THR A 73 29.13 5.03 4.52
CA THR A 73 28.99 5.85 3.31
C THR A 73 28.64 4.99 2.09
N GLU A 74 29.35 3.88 1.89
CA GLU A 74 29.10 2.97 0.78
C GLU A 74 27.75 2.24 0.93
N GLY A 75 27.40 1.87 2.16
CA GLY A 75 26.13 1.24 2.48
C GLY A 75 24.94 2.15 2.17
N MET A 76 24.99 3.40 2.61
CA MET A 76 23.93 4.40 2.33
C MET A 76 23.80 4.66 0.82
N ARG A 77 24.91 4.79 0.09
CA ARG A 77 24.88 4.94 -1.37
C ARG A 77 24.25 3.73 -2.05
N LYS A 78 24.58 2.51 -1.66
CA LYS A 78 23.94 1.28 -2.19
C LYS A 78 22.44 1.24 -1.89
N ALA A 79 22.06 1.65 -0.70
CA ALA A 79 20.63 1.74 -0.33
C ALA A 79 19.89 2.77 -1.19
N ALA A 80 20.46 3.94 -1.44
CA ALA A 80 19.89 4.95 -2.32
C ALA A 80 19.68 4.41 -3.75
N VAL A 81 20.68 3.73 -4.31
CA VAL A 81 20.57 3.09 -5.65
C VAL A 81 19.48 2.03 -5.66
N THR A 82 19.42 1.18 -4.63
CA THR A 82 18.39 0.13 -4.53
C THR A 82 16.99 0.72 -4.41
N GLY A 83 16.82 1.72 -3.54
CA GLY A 83 15.55 2.42 -3.36
C GLY A 83 15.10 3.14 -4.62
N PHE A 84 16.04 3.80 -5.30
CA PHE A 84 15.78 4.49 -6.56
C PHE A 84 15.36 3.52 -7.67
N SER A 85 16.05 2.39 -7.82
CA SER A 85 15.67 1.34 -8.75
C SER A 85 14.25 0.81 -8.51
N ARG A 86 13.86 0.62 -7.24
CA ARG A 86 12.48 0.19 -6.90
C ARG A 86 11.45 1.23 -7.32
N ILE A 87 11.69 2.51 -7.08
CA ILE A 87 10.79 3.59 -7.48
C ILE A 87 10.69 3.66 -9.00
N LEU A 88 11.81 3.62 -9.71
CA LEU A 88 11.79 3.63 -11.17
C LEU A 88 11.03 2.43 -11.74
N SER A 89 11.21 1.23 -11.18
CA SER A 89 10.47 0.05 -11.59
C SER A 89 8.95 0.19 -11.37
N ARG A 90 8.54 0.88 -10.29
CA ARG A 90 7.15 1.21 -10.00
C ARG A 90 6.57 2.20 -11.01
N LEU A 91 7.34 3.21 -11.40
CA LEU A 91 6.86 4.33 -12.22
C LEU A 91 6.99 4.08 -13.72
N LEU A 92 8.02 3.38 -14.19
CA LEU A 92 8.34 3.25 -15.62
C LEU A 92 7.88 1.92 -16.25
N GLN A 93 7.63 0.88 -15.45
CA GLN A 93 7.20 -0.46 -15.87
C GLN A 93 8.15 -1.20 -16.86
N SER A 94 8.98 -0.48 -17.59
CA SER A 94 9.95 -1.06 -18.54
C SER A 94 11.32 -1.24 -17.90
N PRO A 95 11.83 -2.47 -17.71
CA PRO A 95 13.18 -2.69 -17.18
C PRO A 95 14.27 -1.97 -17.99
N ALA A 96 14.14 -1.93 -19.31
CA ALA A 96 15.08 -1.24 -20.18
C ALA A 96 15.10 0.28 -19.93
N ALA A 97 13.93 0.89 -19.71
CA ALA A 97 13.83 2.31 -19.37
C ALA A 97 14.41 2.60 -17.97
N VAL A 98 14.21 1.70 -17.01
CA VAL A 98 14.83 1.80 -15.68
C VAL A 98 16.36 1.76 -15.78
N ASP A 99 16.91 0.79 -16.51
CA ASP A 99 18.37 0.65 -16.69
C ASP A 99 18.97 1.87 -17.42
N GLU A 100 18.32 2.36 -18.46
CA GLU A 100 18.73 3.56 -19.19
C GLU A 100 18.73 4.80 -18.30
N PHE A 101 17.65 5.00 -17.53
CA PHE A 101 17.56 6.15 -16.64
C PHE A 101 18.59 6.11 -15.52
N LEU A 102 18.83 4.94 -14.93
CA LEU A 102 19.88 4.73 -13.91
C LEU A 102 21.30 4.96 -14.46
N ALA A 103 21.55 4.61 -15.72
CA ALA A 103 22.86 4.80 -16.35
C ALA A 103 23.19 6.30 -16.59
N LEU A 104 22.16 7.14 -16.74
CA LEU A 104 22.30 8.55 -17.07
C LEU A 104 22.17 9.48 -15.84
N ASN A 105 21.66 8.98 -14.73
CA ASN A 105 21.29 9.80 -13.58
C ASN A 105 21.85 9.23 -12.28
N ASP A 106 22.42 10.12 -11.46
CA ASP A 106 22.87 9.78 -10.11
C ASP A 106 21.68 9.82 -9.15
N PRO A 107 21.33 8.71 -8.45
CA PRO A 107 20.24 8.65 -7.49
C PRO A 107 20.28 9.72 -6.41
N ASP A 108 21.48 10.11 -5.94
CA ASP A 108 21.65 11.10 -4.88
C ASP A 108 21.10 12.48 -5.25
N GLN A 109 21.00 12.79 -6.54
CA GLN A 109 20.41 14.05 -7.02
C GLN A 109 18.90 14.11 -6.81
N PHE A 110 18.24 12.97 -6.64
CA PHE A 110 16.80 12.85 -6.49
C PHE A 110 16.36 12.55 -5.06
N VAL A 111 17.27 12.28 -4.14
CA VAL A 111 16.92 12.10 -2.73
C VAL A 111 16.48 13.43 -2.14
N ASP A 112 15.24 13.50 -1.65
CA ASP A 112 14.71 14.62 -0.88
C ASP A 112 15.15 14.48 0.58
N PHE A 113 14.85 13.35 1.19
CA PHE A 113 15.35 12.97 2.51
C PHE A 113 15.36 11.45 2.70
N PHE A 114 16.06 10.99 3.72
CA PHE A 114 16.04 9.61 4.15
C PHE A 114 15.90 9.51 5.67
N ARG A 115 15.51 8.34 6.13
CA ARG A 115 15.43 7.99 7.55
C ARG A 115 16.16 6.68 7.80
N ILE A 116 16.93 6.62 8.87
CA ILE A 116 17.50 5.38 9.38
C ILE A 116 16.48 4.77 10.33
N ALA A 117 15.85 3.66 9.93
CA ALA A 117 14.87 2.95 10.75
C ALA A 117 15.56 2.06 11.79
N GLU A 118 16.64 1.39 11.38
CA GLU A 118 17.49 0.56 12.24
C GLU A 118 18.93 0.74 11.85
N GLU A 119 19.85 0.76 12.83
CA GLU A 119 21.28 0.91 12.60
C GLU A 119 22.10 0.08 13.59
N ASN A 120 23.10 -0.60 13.05
CA ASN A 120 24.13 -1.28 13.83
C ASN A 120 25.48 -1.12 13.14
N SER A 121 26.35 -0.31 13.72
CA SER A 121 27.72 -0.07 13.21
C SER A 121 28.71 -0.84 14.05
N LEU A 122 29.46 -1.71 13.40
CA LEU A 122 30.57 -2.48 13.97
C LEU A 122 31.88 -2.05 13.31
N GLU A 123 33.00 -2.47 13.90
CA GLU A 123 34.30 -2.16 13.30
C GLU A 123 34.40 -2.75 11.87
N GLY A 124 34.43 -1.85 10.85
CA GLY A 124 34.49 -2.23 9.44
C GLY A 124 33.21 -2.80 8.84
N ARG A 125 32.06 -2.75 9.53
CA ARG A 125 30.77 -3.25 9.02
C ARG A 125 29.61 -2.35 9.42
N TYR A 126 28.76 -2.00 8.46
CA TYR A 126 27.56 -1.22 8.62
C TYR A 126 26.32 -2.02 8.25
N ILE A 127 25.40 -2.21 9.19
CA ILE A 127 24.13 -2.89 9.00
C ILE A 127 23.04 -1.89 9.31
N ALA A 128 22.12 -1.65 8.36
CA ALA A 128 21.06 -0.69 8.56
C ALA A 128 19.79 -1.06 7.77
N VAL A 129 18.66 -0.51 8.22
CA VAL A 129 17.42 -0.45 7.46
C VAL A 129 17.10 1.02 7.21
N LEU A 130 16.96 1.38 5.95
CA LEU A 130 16.81 2.75 5.50
C LEU A 130 15.50 2.94 4.74
N ASP A 131 14.88 4.09 4.94
CA ASP A 131 13.74 4.56 4.17
C ASP A 131 14.15 5.81 3.39
N TYR A 132 13.75 5.90 2.12
CA TYR A 132 14.06 7.03 1.25
C TYR A 132 12.79 7.68 0.72
N CYS A 133 12.80 9.02 0.65
CA CYS A 133 11.84 9.82 -0.10
C CYS A 133 12.58 10.52 -1.23
N PHE A 134 12.08 10.39 -2.45
CA PHE A 134 12.67 11.04 -3.62
C PHE A 134 11.84 12.25 -4.04
N ASP A 135 12.50 13.26 -4.58
CA ASP A 135 11.92 14.52 -5.03
C ASP A 135 11.03 14.29 -6.28
N ALA A 136 9.73 14.19 -6.06
CA ALA A 136 8.77 13.93 -7.12
C ALA A 136 8.76 15.01 -8.21
N PRO A 137 8.75 16.34 -7.92
CA PRO A 137 8.90 17.37 -8.92
C PRO A 137 10.13 17.21 -9.82
N ARG A 138 11.28 16.92 -9.21
CA ARG A 138 12.53 16.74 -9.95
C ARG A 138 12.52 15.50 -10.84
N LEU A 139 11.98 14.39 -10.35
CA LEU A 139 11.83 13.17 -11.14
C LEU A 139 10.87 13.34 -12.31
N ARG A 140 9.72 14.01 -12.09
CA ARG A 140 8.79 14.35 -13.18
C ARG A 140 9.44 15.22 -14.25
N ALA A 141 10.25 16.21 -13.86
CA ALA A 141 11.00 17.04 -14.80
C ALA A 141 11.99 16.21 -15.62
N ALA A 142 12.76 15.31 -14.98
CA ALA A 142 13.71 14.45 -15.66
C ALA A 142 13.01 13.46 -16.64
N PHE A 143 11.85 12.90 -16.28
CA PHE A 143 11.06 12.06 -17.20
C PHE A 143 10.56 12.85 -18.42
N ARG A 144 10.14 14.11 -18.25
CA ARG A 144 9.75 14.96 -19.37
C ARG A 144 10.94 15.30 -20.27
N GLU A 145 12.10 15.64 -19.70
CA GLU A 145 13.32 15.95 -20.44
C GLU A 145 13.83 14.76 -21.27
N THR A 146 13.71 13.56 -20.72
CA THR A 146 14.11 12.33 -21.42
C THR A 146 13.00 11.76 -22.33
N GLY A 147 11.78 12.27 -22.26
CA GLY A 147 10.63 11.79 -23.02
C GLY A 147 10.15 10.41 -22.55
N LEU A 148 10.55 9.96 -21.36
CA LEU A 148 10.13 8.68 -20.80
C LEU A 148 8.67 8.77 -20.32
N PRO A 149 7.78 7.87 -20.77
CA PRO A 149 6.43 7.77 -20.21
C PRO A 149 6.48 7.12 -18.81
N TRP A 150 5.66 7.63 -17.90
CA TRP A 150 5.57 7.12 -16.53
C TRP A 150 4.13 7.08 -16.02
N ALA A 151 3.85 6.33 -14.99
CA ALA A 151 2.62 6.43 -14.21
C ALA A 151 2.97 6.58 -12.73
N GLU A 152 2.15 7.32 -11.97
CA GLU A 152 2.38 7.54 -10.55
C GLU A 152 1.10 7.52 -9.71
N LEU A 153 -0.07 7.40 -10.35
CA LEU A 153 -1.34 7.37 -9.65
C LEU A 153 -1.50 6.02 -8.95
N LYS A 154 -1.67 6.05 -7.63
CA LYS A 154 -2.05 4.87 -6.85
C LYS A 154 -3.49 4.47 -7.17
N SER A 155 -3.74 3.17 -7.24
CA SER A 155 -5.10 2.67 -7.43
C SER A 155 -5.96 2.87 -6.18
N PRO A 156 -7.30 2.85 -6.31
CA PRO A 156 -8.17 2.49 -5.20
C PRO A 156 -7.75 1.16 -4.60
N ARG A 157 -8.03 0.97 -3.30
CA ARG A 157 -7.64 -0.27 -2.61
C ARG A 157 -8.42 -1.47 -3.13
N ILE A 158 -7.69 -2.53 -3.48
CA ILE A 158 -8.22 -3.79 -3.99
C ILE A 158 -8.08 -4.89 -2.91
N LEU A 159 -9.19 -5.41 -2.42
CA LEU A 159 -9.20 -6.59 -1.58
C LEU A 159 -9.03 -7.84 -2.44
N VAL A 160 -7.96 -8.60 -2.23
CA VAL A 160 -7.79 -9.94 -2.79
C VAL A 160 -8.49 -10.96 -1.89
N LEU A 161 -9.40 -11.74 -2.47
CA LEU A 161 -10.12 -12.83 -1.79
C LEU A 161 -9.71 -14.18 -2.39
N PRO A 162 -8.71 -14.87 -1.82
CA PRO A 162 -8.29 -16.18 -2.27
C PRO A 162 -9.26 -17.27 -1.82
N VAL A 163 -9.76 -18.05 -2.76
CA VAL A 163 -10.62 -19.21 -2.51
C VAL A 163 -10.04 -20.45 -3.18
N TRP A 164 -9.76 -21.47 -2.40
CA TRP A 164 -9.39 -22.78 -2.88
C TRP A 164 -10.62 -23.65 -3.02
N LEU A 165 -10.89 -24.17 -4.22
CA LEU A 165 -12.00 -25.04 -4.51
C LEU A 165 -11.55 -26.50 -4.42
N ALA A 166 -11.77 -27.13 -3.27
CA ALA A 166 -11.49 -28.55 -3.06
C ALA A 166 -12.72 -29.41 -3.42
N PRO A 167 -12.54 -30.72 -3.71
CA PRO A 167 -13.65 -31.62 -4.03
C PRO A 167 -14.71 -31.73 -2.93
N ASP A 168 -14.34 -31.46 -1.68
CA ASP A 168 -15.17 -31.51 -0.48
C ASP A 168 -15.76 -30.14 -0.07
N GLY A 169 -15.46 -29.07 -0.82
CA GLY A 169 -15.99 -27.72 -0.60
C GLY A 169 -14.96 -26.60 -0.77
N ALA A 170 -15.44 -25.37 -0.64
CA ALA A 170 -14.61 -24.18 -0.74
C ALA A 170 -13.82 -23.93 0.55
N ARG A 171 -12.58 -23.45 0.42
CA ARG A 171 -11.67 -23.12 1.52
C ARG A 171 -11.09 -21.72 1.31
N ALA A 172 -11.28 -20.85 2.30
CA ALA A 172 -10.76 -19.48 2.26
C ALA A 172 -9.97 -19.11 3.51
N TRP A 173 -10.23 -19.73 4.68
CA TRP A 173 -9.77 -19.24 5.98
C TRP A 173 -8.86 -20.23 6.74
N GLN A 174 -8.63 -21.42 6.21
CA GLN A 174 -7.79 -22.43 6.85
C GLN A 174 -6.34 -21.97 6.90
N ARG A 175 -5.68 -22.14 8.06
CA ARG A 175 -4.29 -21.70 8.28
C ARG A 175 -3.28 -22.46 7.43
N ASP A 176 -3.61 -23.68 7.02
CA ASP A 176 -2.83 -24.54 6.14
C ASP A 176 -3.21 -24.41 4.66
N ASN A 177 -3.91 -23.34 4.29
CA ASN A 177 -4.28 -23.05 2.92
C ASN A 177 -3.12 -22.31 2.21
N ASP A 178 -2.33 -23.04 1.43
CA ASP A 178 -1.18 -22.49 0.67
C ASP A 178 -1.60 -21.40 -0.33
N TRP A 179 -2.84 -21.47 -0.84
CA TRP A 179 -3.35 -20.43 -1.72
C TRP A 179 -3.53 -19.11 -1.00
N LEU A 180 -4.16 -19.12 0.17
CA LEU A 180 -4.33 -17.93 1.01
C LEU A 180 -2.98 -17.38 1.49
N ASN A 181 -2.13 -18.25 2.04
CA ASN A 181 -0.86 -17.84 2.62
C ASN A 181 0.06 -17.23 1.57
N GLY A 182 0.16 -17.83 0.39
CA GLY A 182 0.94 -17.29 -0.70
C GLY A 182 0.40 -15.95 -1.24
N TRP A 183 -0.91 -15.70 -1.22
CA TRP A 183 -1.47 -14.38 -1.55
C TRP A 183 -1.13 -13.34 -0.49
N ARG A 184 -1.13 -13.69 0.79
CA ARG A 184 -0.73 -12.78 1.88
C ARG A 184 0.74 -12.38 1.74
N GLU A 185 1.62 -13.32 1.43
CA GLU A 185 3.03 -13.06 1.15
C GLU A 185 3.19 -12.17 -0.09
N ALA A 186 2.58 -12.55 -1.21
CA ALA A 186 2.69 -11.79 -2.47
C ALA A 186 2.18 -10.34 -2.35
N VAL A 187 1.08 -10.12 -1.61
CA VAL A 187 0.54 -8.78 -1.34
C VAL A 187 1.44 -7.98 -0.40
N ALA A 188 2.05 -8.62 0.60
CA ALA A 188 3.00 -7.97 1.51
C ALA A 188 4.29 -7.52 0.80
N GLU A 189 4.69 -8.22 -0.26
CA GLU A 189 5.85 -7.90 -1.08
C GLU A 189 5.53 -6.96 -2.26
N ALA A 190 4.24 -6.75 -2.56
CA ALA A 190 3.82 -5.90 -3.67
C ALA A 190 4.23 -4.44 -3.43
N ASP A 191 5.01 -3.89 -4.33
CA ASP A 191 5.56 -2.53 -4.26
C ASP A 191 5.23 -1.71 -5.52
N GLY A 192 4.09 -1.99 -6.14
CA GLY A 192 3.60 -1.32 -7.34
C GLY A 192 2.70 -0.10 -7.06
N LEU A 193 1.96 0.31 -8.10
CA LEU A 193 0.96 1.37 -8.02
C LEU A 193 -0.42 0.85 -7.59
N VAL A 194 -0.65 -0.45 -7.65
CA VAL A 194 -1.91 -1.04 -7.19
C VAL A 194 -1.86 -1.31 -5.68
N ASP A 195 -2.84 -0.78 -4.95
CA ASP A 195 -2.94 -0.94 -3.48
C ASP A 195 -3.72 -2.23 -3.16
N PHE A 196 -3.00 -3.33 -2.99
CA PHE A 196 -3.57 -4.63 -2.62
C PHE A 196 -3.68 -4.81 -1.12
N THR A 197 -4.72 -5.52 -0.68
CA THR A 197 -4.89 -5.99 0.70
C THR A 197 -5.49 -7.39 0.72
N VAL A 198 -5.20 -8.16 1.77
CA VAL A 198 -5.78 -9.51 2.02
C VAL A 198 -6.30 -9.55 3.45
N LEU A 199 -7.45 -10.15 3.67
CA LEU A 199 -8.00 -10.33 5.02
C LEU A 199 -7.27 -11.45 5.77
N GLU A 200 -7.02 -11.22 7.06
CA GLU A 200 -6.45 -12.23 7.95
C GLU A 200 -7.44 -13.37 8.23
N PRO A 201 -6.97 -14.64 8.36
CA PRO A 201 -7.80 -15.79 8.69
C PRO A 201 -8.21 -15.79 10.17
N THR A 202 -9.14 -14.91 10.52
CA THR A 202 -9.70 -14.80 11.86
C THR A 202 -11.01 -15.56 11.98
N ILE A 203 -11.37 -16.00 13.20
CA ILE A 203 -12.68 -16.64 13.48
C ILE A 203 -13.84 -15.74 13.07
N LEU A 204 -13.66 -14.41 13.19
CA LEU A 204 -14.70 -13.45 12.79
C LEU A 204 -14.90 -13.45 11.27
N ASN A 205 -13.83 -13.41 10.50
CA ASN A 205 -13.88 -13.44 9.04
C ASN A 205 -14.45 -14.77 8.54
N GLU A 206 -14.01 -15.89 9.10
CA GLU A 206 -14.53 -17.22 8.76
C GLU A 206 -16.07 -17.34 8.97
N ARG A 207 -16.58 -16.75 10.07
CA ARG A 207 -18.02 -16.79 10.37
C ARG A 207 -18.85 -15.82 9.55
N SER A 208 -18.32 -14.63 9.25
CA SER A 208 -19.05 -13.56 8.56
C SER A 208 -18.94 -13.61 7.03
N LEU A 209 -17.89 -14.27 6.52
CA LEU A 209 -17.55 -14.40 5.10
C LEU A 209 -17.31 -15.86 4.78
N ARG A 210 -18.39 -16.63 4.63
CA ARG A 210 -18.30 -18.08 4.41
C ARG A 210 -17.60 -18.37 3.08
N ALA A 211 -16.75 -19.38 3.07
CA ALA A 211 -15.97 -19.75 1.89
C ALA A 211 -16.88 -20.12 0.69
N GLU A 212 -18.01 -20.78 0.96
CA GLU A 212 -18.99 -21.15 -0.07
C GLU A 212 -19.66 -19.92 -0.70
N ASP A 213 -20.00 -18.90 0.10
CA ASP A 213 -20.62 -17.67 -0.37
C ASP A 213 -19.63 -16.83 -1.18
N LEU A 214 -18.34 -16.85 -0.79
CA LEU A 214 -17.24 -16.25 -1.56
C LEU A 214 -17.04 -16.99 -2.90
N ALA A 215 -17.00 -18.32 -2.88
CA ALA A 215 -16.88 -19.14 -4.09
C ALA A 215 -18.03 -18.96 -5.06
N ALA A 216 -19.23 -18.69 -4.54
CA ALA A 216 -20.41 -18.36 -5.33
C ALA A 216 -20.44 -16.90 -5.81
N ALA A 217 -19.41 -16.09 -5.48
CA ALA A 217 -19.34 -14.66 -5.77
C ALA A 217 -20.61 -13.89 -5.33
N GLU A 218 -21.16 -14.23 -4.14
CA GLU A 218 -22.41 -13.64 -3.67
C GLU A 218 -22.23 -12.15 -3.40
N PRO A 219 -22.97 -11.24 -4.09
CA PRO A 219 -22.70 -9.80 -4.04
C PRO A 219 -22.79 -9.18 -2.64
N ALA A 220 -23.68 -9.69 -1.77
CA ALA A 220 -23.82 -9.18 -0.40
C ALA A 220 -22.59 -9.56 0.46
N THR A 221 -22.06 -10.76 0.27
CA THR A 221 -20.87 -11.26 0.96
C THR A 221 -19.62 -10.52 0.46
N LEU A 222 -19.48 -10.30 -0.84
CA LEU A 222 -18.38 -9.53 -1.42
C LEU A 222 -18.38 -8.08 -0.89
N ARG A 223 -19.51 -7.36 -0.93
CA ARG A 223 -19.58 -6.00 -0.36
C ARG A 223 -19.25 -5.94 1.13
N ARG A 224 -19.67 -6.95 1.90
CA ARG A 224 -19.28 -7.05 3.32
C ARG A 224 -17.77 -7.21 3.48
N ALA A 225 -17.16 -8.07 2.67
CA ALA A 225 -15.70 -8.26 2.68
C ALA A 225 -14.95 -6.96 2.33
N ALA A 226 -15.38 -6.22 1.31
CA ALA A 226 -14.83 -4.91 0.96
C ALA A 226 -14.94 -3.93 2.13
N THR A 227 -16.09 -3.85 2.78
CA THR A 227 -16.31 -2.97 3.94
C THR A 227 -15.38 -3.33 5.11
N VAL A 228 -15.19 -4.63 5.40
CA VAL A 228 -14.28 -5.10 6.47
C VAL A 228 -12.83 -4.74 6.16
N ALA A 229 -12.43 -4.81 4.90
CA ALA A 229 -11.07 -4.49 4.45
C ALA A 229 -10.84 -2.99 4.23
N GLY A 230 -11.87 -2.16 4.22
CA GLY A 230 -11.79 -0.76 3.78
C GLY A 230 -11.32 -0.65 2.32
N ALA A 231 -11.80 -1.55 1.47
CA ALA A 231 -11.43 -1.63 0.06
C ALA A 231 -12.55 -1.12 -0.85
N ASP A 232 -12.16 -0.52 -1.97
CA ASP A 232 -13.08 0.02 -2.99
C ASP A 232 -13.45 -1.02 -4.04
N GLN A 233 -12.58 -2.01 -4.21
CA GLN A 233 -12.72 -3.08 -5.20
C GLN A 233 -12.35 -4.42 -4.60
N ILE A 234 -12.85 -5.49 -5.21
CA ILE A 234 -12.52 -6.86 -4.81
C ILE A 234 -11.98 -7.62 -6.02
N MET A 235 -10.89 -8.33 -5.81
CA MET A 235 -10.41 -9.34 -6.71
C MET A 235 -10.65 -10.72 -6.09
N LEU A 236 -11.65 -11.43 -6.57
CA LEU A 236 -11.89 -12.82 -6.21
C LEU A 236 -10.95 -13.71 -7.03
N VAL A 237 -10.12 -14.48 -6.37
CA VAL A 237 -9.15 -15.38 -7.03
C VAL A 237 -9.42 -16.82 -6.59
N THR A 238 -9.97 -17.61 -7.49
CA THR A 238 -10.27 -19.02 -7.25
C THR A 238 -9.21 -19.91 -7.87
N ALA A 239 -8.84 -20.96 -7.15
CA ALA A 239 -7.93 -21.99 -7.66
C ALA A 239 -8.47 -23.39 -7.32
N ARG A 240 -8.30 -24.34 -8.25
CA ARG A 240 -8.65 -25.74 -8.05
C ARG A 240 -7.73 -26.66 -8.82
N LEU A 241 -7.64 -27.89 -8.32
CA LEU A 241 -7.01 -28.97 -9.03
C LEU A 241 -8.07 -29.86 -9.67
N ASP A 242 -7.94 -30.04 -10.98
CA ASP A 242 -8.72 -30.95 -11.78
C ASP A 242 -7.85 -32.09 -12.32
N TYR A 243 -8.46 -33.13 -12.87
CA TYR A 243 -7.77 -34.24 -13.50
C TYR A 243 -8.22 -34.40 -14.95
N GLN A 244 -7.28 -34.34 -15.89
CA GLN A 244 -7.49 -34.71 -17.29
C GLN A 244 -6.85 -36.08 -17.55
N GLY A 245 -7.65 -37.15 -17.41
CA GLY A 245 -7.14 -38.50 -17.39
C GLY A 245 -6.24 -38.75 -16.16
N ALA A 246 -4.97 -39.09 -16.38
CA ALA A 246 -3.99 -39.28 -15.31
C ALA A 246 -3.19 -38.00 -14.96
N ARG A 247 -3.42 -36.89 -15.65
CA ARG A 247 -2.70 -35.64 -15.42
C ARG A 247 -3.49 -34.75 -14.49
N GLN A 248 -2.79 -34.22 -13.48
CA GLN A 248 -3.31 -33.15 -12.64
C GLN A 248 -3.14 -31.81 -13.36
N VAL A 249 -4.20 -30.99 -13.36
CA VAL A 249 -4.22 -29.66 -13.95
C VAL A 249 -4.66 -28.65 -12.92
N LEU A 250 -4.00 -27.49 -12.92
CA LEU A 250 -4.34 -26.35 -12.09
C LEU A 250 -5.20 -25.38 -12.92
N ALA A 251 -6.41 -25.10 -12.43
CA ALA A 251 -7.24 -24.04 -12.97
C ALA A 251 -7.29 -22.88 -11.99
N VAL A 252 -7.01 -21.67 -12.48
CA VAL A 252 -7.03 -20.43 -11.71
C VAL A 252 -7.86 -19.39 -12.45
N ASP A 253 -8.78 -18.75 -11.75
CA ASP A 253 -9.62 -17.66 -12.28
C ASP A 253 -9.46 -16.44 -11.36
N GLY A 254 -9.22 -15.26 -11.94
CA GLY A 254 -9.22 -13.96 -11.25
C GLY A 254 -10.34 -13.07 -11.78
N GLU A 255 -11.22 -12.60 -10.91
CA GLU A 255 -12.39 -11.80 -11.25
C GLU A 255 -12.42 -10.51 -10.44
N LEU A 256 -12.54 -9.35 -11.12
CA LEU A 256 -12.65 -8.04 -10.46
C LEU A 256 -14.10 -7.65 -10.27
N PHE A 257 -14.43 -7.32 -9.04
CA PHE A 257 -15.73 -6.77 -8.63
C PHE A 257 -15.57 -5.33 -8.13
N THR A 258 -16.38 -4.42 -8.67
CA THR A 258 -16.48 -3.03 -8.19
C THR A 258 -17.87 -2.78 -7.65
N ASP A 259 -18.02 -1.88 -6.67
CA ASP A 259 -19.34 -1.58 -6.08
C ASP A 259 -20.38 -1.07 -7.12
N LYS A 260 -19.90 -0.47 -8.20
CA LYS A 260 -20.72 0.00 -9.32
C LYS A 260 -21.02 -1.08 -10.36
N ALA A 261 -20.34 -2.24 -10.31
CA ALA A 261 -20.54 -3.32 -11.25
C ALA A 261 -21.55 -4.33 -10.68
N THR A 262 -22.53 -4.71 -11.50
CA THR A 262 -23.52 -5.77 -11.16
C THR A 262 -23.00 -7.16 -11.48
N SER A 263 -21.86 -7.26 -12.17
CA SER A 263 -21.22 -8.51 -12.58
C SER A 263 -19.72 -8.45 -12.37
N LEU A 264 -19.12 -9.62 -12.14
CA LEU A 264 -17.66 -9.78 -12.12
C LEU A 264 -17.09 -9.67 -13.53
N THR A 265 -15.92 -9.03 -13.64
CA THR A 265 -15.16 -8.97 -14.89
C THR A 265 -13.99 -9.93 -14.77
N LEU A 266 -13.88 -10.88 -15.69
CA LEU A 266 -12.75 -11.81 -15.76
C LEU A 266 -11.48 -11.03 -16.15
N LEU A 267 -10.47 -11.06 -15.29
CA LEU A 267 -9.19 -10.40 -15.51
C LEU A 267 -8.14 -11.35 -16.07
N ALA A 268 -8.04 -12.53 -15.49
CA ALA A 268 -7.08 -13.53 -15.88
C ALA A 268 -7.69 -14.92 -15.71
N ARG A 269 -7.50 -15.79 -16.70
CA ARG A 269 -7.91 -17.18 -16.64
C ARG A 269 -6.76 -18.08 -17.05
N MET A 270 -6.27 -18.88 -16.10
CA MET A 270 -5.30 -19.95 -16.37
C MET A 270 -6.05 -21.27 -16.37
N VAL A 271 -6.57 -21.68 -17.52
CA VAL A 271 -7.29 -22.95 -17.66
C VAL A 271 -6.32 -24.04 -18.10
N ASP A 272 -6.44 -25.21 -17.45
CA ASP A 272 -5.80 -26.45 -17.88
C ASP A 272 -4.26 -26.42 -17.97
N GLN A 273 -3.62 -25.75 -17.01
CA GLN A 273 -2.17 -25.80 -16.85
C GLN A 273 -1.76 -27.16 -16.22
N PRO A 274 -1.02 -28.03 -16.94
CA PRO A 274 -0.53 -29.27 -16.36
C PRO A 274 0.33 -28.98 -15.14
N VAL A 275 0.10 -29.67 -14.02
CA VAL A 275 0.97 -29.56 -12.85
C VAL A 275 2.29 -30.29 -13.18
N LEU A 276 3.30 -29.50 -13.55
CA LEU A 276 4.65 -29.97 -13.84
C LEU A 276 5.55 -29.61 -12.65
N GLY A 277 5.88 -30.58 -11.82
CA GLY A 277 6.73 -30.37 -10.64
C GLY A 277 5.95 -29.98 -9.38
N ASP A 278 6.43 -28.97 -8.66
CA ASP A 278 5.86 -28.54 -7.37
C ASP A 278 4.64 -27.63 -7.58
N LEU A 279 3.53 -27.97 -6.92
CA LEU A 279 2.29 -27.20 -6.96
C LEU A 279 2.50 -25.78 -6.40
N THR A 280 3.27 -25.63 -5.34
CA THR A 280 3.55 -24.34 -4.69
C THR A 280 4.17 -23.34 -5.66
N THR A 281 5.13 -23.80 -6.45
CA THR A 281 5.76 -22.99 -7.51
C THR A 281 4.73 -22.54 -8.56
N GLN A 282 3.83 -23.41 -8.96
CA GLN A 282 2.81 -23.06 -9.97
C GLN A 282 1.76 -22.10 -9.41
N LEU A 283 1.36 -22.27 -8.15
CA LEU A 283 0.51 -21.31 -7.47
C LEU A 283 1.19 -19.93 -7.35
N ALA A 284 2.49 -19.89 -7.10
CA ALA A 284 3.27 -18.65 -7.08
C ALA A 284 3.30 -17.95 -8.44
N LEU A 285 3.53 -18.70 -9.52
CA LEU A 285 3.50 -18.17 -10.89
C LEU A 285 2.12 -17.60 -11.27
N ALA A 286 1.05 -18.31 -10.90
CA ALA A 286 -0.32 -17.83 -11.15
C ALA A 286 -0.60 -16.50 -10.41
N ARG A 287 -0.20 -16.38 -9.13
CA ARG A 287 -0.32 -15.14 -8.36
C ARG A 287 0.46 -13.99 -9.01
N SER A 288 1.72 -14.24 -9.35
CA SER A 288 2.59 -13.25 -9.99
C SER A 288 2.01 -12.76 -11.34
N GLN A 289 1.44 -13.66 -12.12
CA GLN A 289 0.80 -13.30 -13.38
C GLN A 289 -0.41 -12.39 -13.16
N ILE A 290 -1.31 -12.74 -12.22
CA ILE A 290 -2.51 -11.94 -11.94
C ILE A 290 -2.14 -10.56 -11.41
N LEU A 291 -1.19 -10.47 -10.48
CA LEU A 291 -0.69 -9.20 -9.97
C LEU A 291 -0.06 -8.36 -11.09
N GLY A 292 0.78 -8.98 -11.92
CA GLY A 292 1.42 -8.31 -13.04
C GLY A 292 0.44 -7.78 -14.09
N GLU A 293 -0.64 -8.52 -14.39
CA GLU A 293 -1.70 -8.06 -15.30
C GLU A 293 -2.46 -6.86 -14.76
N LEU A 294 -2.76 -6.84 -13.46
CA LEU A 294 -3.39 -5.70 -12.80
C LEU A 294 -2.49 -4.47 -12.78
N GLU A 295 -1.23 -4.63 -12.40
CA GLU A 295 -0.24 -3.56 -12.40
C GLU A 295 -0.05 -2.98 -13.82
N ALA A 296 0.11 -3.84 -14.82
CA ALA A 296 0.26 -3.43 -16.21
C ALA A 296 -0.99 -2.69 -16.72
N GLY A 297 -2.18 -3.21 -16.42
CA GLY A 297 -3.45 -2.58 -16.80
C GLY A 297 -3.63 -1.22 -16.14
N TRP A 298 -3.32 -1.12 -14.84
CA TRP A 298 -3.41 0.16 -14.11
C TRP A 298 -2.39 1.18 -14.62
N HIS A 299 -1.15 0.77 -14.80
CA HIS A 299 -0.09 1.62 -15.36
C HIS A 299 -0.48 2.15 -16.74
N SER A 300 -0.91 1.28 -17.65
CA SER A 300 -1.31 1.65 -19.01
C SER A 300 -2.50 2.63 -19.04
N ALA A 301 -3.46 2.47 -18.12
CA ALA A 301 -4.61 3.37 -17.99
C ALA A 301 -4.24 4.76 -17.44
N ASN A 302 -3.10 4.87 -16.73
CA ASN A 302 -2.69 6.09 -16.03
C ASN A 302 -1.35 6.63 -16.51
N ILE A 303 -0.87 6.19 -17.66
CA ILE A 303 0.40 6.60 -18.24
C ILE A 303 0.37 8.10 -18.59
N ILE A 304 1.44 8.79 -18.26
CA ILE A 304 1.70 10.20 -18.54
C ILE A 304 2.77 10.24 -19.63
N GLU A 305 2.39 10.64 -20.83
CA GLU A 305 3.29 10.88 -21.94
C GLU A 305 3.51 12.38 -22.08
N GLY A 306 4.74 12.83 -21.82
CA GLY A 306 5.06 14.26 -21.82
C GLY A 306 4.86 14.97 -23.18
N SER A 307 4.72 14.21 -24.29
CA SER A 307 4.45 14.73 -25.61
C SER A 307 2.99 15.05 -25.87
N GLU A 308 2.05 14.47 -25.11
CA GLU A 308 0.63 14.73 -25.23
C GLU A 308 0.19 15.82 -24.25
N THR A 309 0.17 17.07 -24.72
CA THR A 309 -0.31 18.20 -23.92
C THR A 309 -1.60 18.78 -24.50
N ARG A 310 -2.56 19.08 -23.62
CA ARG A 310 -3.85 19.65 -24.00
C ARG A 310 -4.17 20.82 -23.08
N GLN A 311 -4.50 21.98 -23.66
CA GLN A 311 -5.02 23.11 -22.91
C GLN A 311 -6.54 23.03 -22.84
N ILE A 312 -7.09 23.07 -21.63
CA ILE A 312 -8.53 23.12 -21.38
C ILE A 312 -8.85 24.28 -20.44
N THR A 313 -10.05 24.84 -20.60
CA THR A 313 -10.61 25.79 -19.64
C THR A 313 -11.83 25.13 -19.03
N VAL A 314 -11.92 25.13 -17.71
CA VAL A 314 -12.97 24.47 -16.96
C VAL A 314 -13.64 25.41 -15.98
N GLU A 315 -14.92 25.19 -15.75
CA GLU A 315 -15.65 25.81 -14.65
C GLU A 315 -15.44 24.93 -13.38
N VAL A 316 -15.15 25.56 -12.25
CA VAL A 316 -14.96 24.89 -10.96
C VAL A 316 -15.97 25.51 -9.97
N PRO A 317 -17.15 24.90 -9.83
CA PRO A 317 -18.20 25.43 -8.94
C PRO A 317 -17.79 25.18 -7.48
N VAL A 318 -17.96 26.22 -6.66
CA VAL A 318 -17.73 26.16 -5.20
C VAL A 318 -18.73 27.06 -4.48
N THR A 319 -18.97 26.78 -3.21
CA THR A 319 -19.86 27.60 -2.38
C THR A 319 -19.11 28.38 -1.30
N THR A 320 -17.83 28.05 -1.07
CA THR A 320 -16.97 28.68 -0.06
C THR A 320 -15.53 28.85 -0.56
N LEU A 321 -14.84 29.87 -0.01
CA LEU A 321 -13.41 30.07 -0.28
C LEU A 321 -12.53 28.87 0.20
N THR A 322 -12.94 28.17 1.25
CA THR A 322 -12.24 26.98 1.72
C THR A 322 -12.29 25.87 0.67
N GLN A 323 -13.46 25.62 0.08
CA GLN A 323 -13.59 24.66 -1.02
C GLN A 323 -12.75 25.07 -2.22
N TRP A 324 -12.71 26.36 -2.55
CA TRP A 324 -11.88 26.87 -3.63
C TRP A 324 -10.39 26.60 -3.39
N ALA A 325 -9.89 26.94 -2.19
CA ALA A 325 -8.50 26.67 -1.81
C ALA A 325 -8.16 25.18 -1.91
N SER A 326 -9.04 24.31 -1.39
CA SER A 326 -8.87 22.85 -1.48
C SER A 326 -8.85 22.32 -2.92
N ARG A 327 -9.64 22.95 -3.85
CA ARG A 327 -9.59 22.59 -5.27
C ARG A 327 -8.26 22.96 -5.92
N LEU A 328 -7.75 24.15 -5.64
CA LEU A 328 -6.45 24.58 -6.17
C LEU A 328 -5.30 23.75 -5.62
N GLU A 329 -5.34 23.37 -4.35
CA GLU A 329 -4.36 22.47 -3.75
C GLU A 329 -4.39 21.07 -4.42
N ALA A 330 -5.60 20.53 -4.66
CA ALA A 330 -5.76 19.29 -5.41
C ALA A 330 -5.17 19.40 -6.82
N PHE A 331 -5.45 20.48 -7.56
CA PHE A 331 -4.88 20.69 -8.90
C PHE A 331 -3.35 20.76 -8.89
N GLY A 332 -2.75 21.41 -7.88
CA GLY A 332 -1.29 21.43 -7.70
C GLY A 332 -0.66 20.07 -7.34
N SER A 333 -1.47 19.14 -6.81
CA SER A 333 -1.02 17.80 -6.42
C SER A 333 -1.22 16.75 -7.53
N ILE A 334 -2.05 17.04 -8.53
CA ILE A 334 -2.37 16.13 -9.64
C ILE A 334 -1.27 16.20 -10.71
N ALA A 335 -0.50 15.14 -10.87
CA ALA A 335 0.65 15.11 -11.78
C ALA A 335 0.33 15.32 -13.26
N VAL A 336 -0.88 14.95 -13.70
CA VAL A 336 -1.34 15.17 -15.07
C VAL A 336 -1.77 16.63 -15.34
N ILE A 337 -1.82 17.48 -14.31
CA ILE A 337 -2.00 18.93 -14.45
C ILE A 337 -0.63 19.59 -14.33
N ASP A 338 -0.05 19.95 -15.46
CA ASP A 338 1.30 20.55 -15.52
C ASP A 338 1.29 21.98 -15.00
N GLU A 339 0.30 22.76 -15.42
CA GLU A 339 0.12 24.17 -15.04
C GLU A 339 -1.37 24.51 -15.00
N TYR A 340 -1.75 25.39 -14.08
CA TYR A 340 -3.09 25.97 -14.09
C TYR A 340 -3.08 27.47 -13.77
N VAL A 341 -4.03 28.22 -14.36
CA VAL A 341 -4.19 29.65 -14.18
C VAL A 341 -5.66 29.96 -13.90
N VAL A 342 -5.94 30.64 -12.78
CA VAL A 342 -7.26 31.14 -12.46
C VAL A 342 -7.57 32.35 -13.39
N ARG A 343 -8.59 32.21 -14.21
CA ARG A 343 -9.03 33.29 -15.13
C ARG A 343 -10.00 34.25 -14.48
N THR A 344 -10.99 33.70 -13.80
CA THR A 344 -12.00 34.46 -13.07
C THR A 344 -12.40 33.73 -11.80
N LEU A 345 -12.87 34.49 -10.81
CA LEU A 345 -13.43 33.93 -9.57
C LEU A 345 -14.61 34.79 -9.17
N ASP A 346 -15.75 34.20 -8.91
CA ASP A 346 -16.95 34.82 -8.37
C ASP A 346 -17.54 34.03 -7.20
N ILE A 347 -18.75 34.44 -6.74
CA ILE A 347 -19.41 33.79 -5.59
C ILE A 347 -19.92 32.36 -5.88
N ARG A 348 -19.92 31.90 -7.12
CA ARG A 348 -20.39 30.57 -7.55
C ARG A 348 -19.26 29.63 -7.91
N GLY A 349 -18.03 30.14 -8.05
CA GLY A 349 -16.86 29.42 -8.46
C GLY A 349 -15.94 30.21 -9.35
N GLY A 350 -15.08 29.53 -10.09
CA GLY A 350 -14.12 30.17 -10.97
C GLY A 350 -13.90 29.41 -12.28
N LEU A 351 -13.36 30.16 -13.25
CA LEU A 351 -12.81 29.59 -14.48
C LEU A 351 -11.31 29.37 -14.31
N VAL A 352 -10.86 28.15 -14.61
CA VAL A 352 -9.47 27.76 -14.54
C VAL A 352 -9.04 27.26 -15.91
N SER A 353 -7.98 27.83 -16.47
CA SER A 353 -7.28 27.25 -17.62
C SER A 353 -6.17 26.37 -17.11
N MET A 354 -6.05 25.18 -17.63
CA MET A 354 -5.01 24.22 -17.25
C MET A 354 -4.40 23.53 -18.46
N THR A 355 -3.11 23.22 -18.34
CA THR A 355 -2.39 22.37 -19.27
C THR A 355 -2.40 20.97 -18.70
N VAL A 356 -3.03 20.03 -19.41
CA VAL A 356 -3.14 18.63 -19.01
C VAL A 356 -2.21 17.81 -19.88
N VAL A 357 -1.40 16.95 -19.26
CA VAL A 357 -0.51 16.00 -19.92
C VAL A 357 -1.05 14.58 -19.79
N GLY A 358 -0.80 13.75 -20.79
CA GLY A 358 -1.28 12.37 -20.83
C GLY A 358 -2.69 12.21 -21.39
N ASN A 359 -3.19 10.98 -21.36
CA ASN A 359 -4.46 10.62 -21.98
C ASN A 359 -5.68 11.05 -21.15
N PRO A 360 -6.89 11.12 -21.75
CA PRO A 360 -8.10 11.54 -21.02
C PRO A 360 -8.48 10.60 -19.85
N ALA A 361 -8.17 9.31 -19.92
CA ALA A 361 -8.47 8.37 -18.86
C ALA A 361 -7.58 8.64 -17.63
N ALA A 362 -6.28 8.89 -17.82
CA ALA A 362 -5.36 9.28 -16.75
C ALA A 362 -5.83 10.56 -16.04
N PHE A 363 -6.30 11.56 -16.79
CA PHE A 363 -6.86 12.78 -16.22
C PHE A 363 -8.13 12.51 -15.39
N ALA A 364 -9.06 11.72 -15.92
CA ALA A 364 -10.28 11.36 -15.19
C ALA A 364 -9.99 10.56 -13.90
N ASN A 365 -9.09 9.59 -13.98
CA ASN A 365 -8.67 8.79 -12.82
C ASN A 365 -7.96 9.64 -11.77
N ALA A 366 -7.09 10.55 -12.19
CA ALA A 366 -6.39 11.46 -11.29
C ALA A 366 -7.35 12.41 -10.56
N LEU A 367 -8.35 12.94 -11.24
CA LEU A 367 -9.40 13.74 -10.60
C LEU A 367 -10.22 12.89 -9.62
N ALA A 368 -10.59 11.66 -9.99
CA ALA A 368 -11.37 10.76 -9.14
C ALA A 368 -10.66 10.45 -7.81
N ALA A 369 -9.32 10.34 -7.80
CA ALA A 369 -8.52 10.17 -6.59
C ALA A 369 -8.66 11.33 -5.58
N PHE A 370 -9.06 12.52 -6.06
CA PHE A 370 -9.36 13.70 -5.25
C PHE A 370 -10.87 13.95 -5.07
N ASN A 371 -11.71 12.93 -5.29
CA ASN A 371 -13.18 13.01 -5.25
C ASN A 371 -13.74 14.07 -6.20
N LEU A 372 -13.14 14.19 -7.40
CA LEU A 372 -13.53 15.11 -8.45
C LEU A 372 -13.88 14.35 -9.72
N LYS A 373 -14.79 14.89 -10.51
CA LYS A 373 -15.07 14.41 -11.87
C LYS A 373 -15.01 15.53 -12.87
N PHE A 374 -14.58 15.20 -14.08
CA PHE A 374 -14.64 16.05 -15.24
C PHE A 374 -15.92 15.72 -16.02
N THR A 375 -16.72 16.73 -16.32
CA THR A 375 -17.97 16.59 -17.07
C THR A 375 -17.91 17.49 -18.29
N GLU A 376 -17.90 16.90 -19.47
CA GLU A 376 -18.06 17.65 -20.73
C GLU A 376 -19.52 18.11 -20.87
N ARG A 377 -19.72 19.35 -21.32
CA ARG A 377 -21.02 19.89 -21.63
C ARG A 377 -21.06 20.28 -23.13
N GLU A 378 -22.05 19.79 -23.85
CA GLU A 378 -22.18 20.03 -25.26
C GLU A 378 -22.44 21.53 -25.54
N GLY A 379 -21.48 22.20 -26.20
CA GLY A 379 -21.54 23.63 -26.50
C GLY A 379 -21.18 24.59 -25.37
N ASP A 380 -20.89 24.10 -24.16
CA ASP A 380 -20.55 24.89 -22.98
C ASP A 380 -19.13 24.57 -22.45
N ILE A 381 -18.68 25.38 -21.49
CA ILE A 381 -17.41 25.15 -20.79
C ILE A 381 -17.54 23.86 -19.93
N PRO A 382 -16.62 22.91 -20.05
CA PRO A 382 -16.62 21.72 -19.20
C PRO A 382 -16.44 22.05 -17.72
N VAL A 383 -16.88 21.16 -16.83
CA VAL A 383 -16.94 21.38 -15.39
C VAL A 383 -16.10 20.35 -14.65
N ILE A 384 -15.37 20.81 -13.62
CA ILE A 384 -14.80 19.93 -12.59
C ILE A 384 -15.60 20.12 -11.30
N GLU A 385 -16.30 19.10 -10.90
CA GLU A 385 -17.19 19.08 -9.74
C GLU A 385 -16.94 17.89 -8.83
N PRO A 386 -17.47 17.85 -7.59
CA PRO A 386 -17.39 16.65 -6.72
C PRO A 386 -18.01 15.43 -7.40
N LEU A 387 -17.42 14.25 -7.09
CA LEU A 387 -17.93 12.92 -7.52
C LEU A 387 -19.31 12.66 -6.92
#